data_783f795f9e42efa0448532ff76d205c6
#
_entry.id   783f795f9e42efa0448532ff76d205c6
#
_cell.length_a   1.000
_cell.length_b   1.000
_cell.length_c   1.000
_cell.angle_alpha   90.00
_cell.angle_beta   90.00
_cell.angle_gamma   90.00
#
_symmetry.space_group_name_H-M   'P 1'
#
loop_
_entity.id
_entity.type
_entity.pdbx_description
1 polymer ?
#
loop_
_entity_poly.entity_id
_entity_poly.type
_entity_poly.pdbx_seq_one_letter_code
_entity_poly.pdbx_strand_id
1 'polypeptide(L)'
;MGYLVIRGQLENSIDNQISDSLKNTHILFDHAPDWQKLTKVYDYVVVATARKDIPASLGLWQDTVSTSIMGAIVLGSFDENTLSIWLNNDYTNKGYAYLAPYNSKRASLVLCVANIDTEQLPAYWKKFFTIEKFNFTVVEEFQTTLTAGLVYPHKVKNLYFAGVSGGFIDPLLGMGAFPSIASGVIAARSTIYHLDYEKEISFLINLIKKVNNIRNAFIKLNNTDINRLIAILGLPGVQQLIYRTKINVIDHIHSLINLW
;
A
#
# COMPACT_ATOMS: atom_id res chain seq x y z
N MET A 1 9.14 -12.07 -8.64
CA MET A 1 9.43 -12.77 -7.37
C MET A 1 9.06 -11.81 -6.23
N GLY A 2 8.33 -12.25 -5.22
CA GLY A 2 7.90 -11.46 -4.07
C GLY A 2 8.22 -12.18 -2.76
N TYR A 3 8.14 -11.47 -1.66
CA TYR A 3 8.38 -12.02 -0.32
C TYR A 3 7.20 -11.66 0.58
N LEU A 4 6.78 -12.61 1.41
CA LEU A 4 5.86 -12.37 2.51
C LEU A 4 6.68 -12.08 3.76
N VAL A 5 6.40 -10.96 4.43
CA VAL A 5 7.15 -10.50 5.60
C VAL A 5 6.25 -10.51 6.82
N ILE A 6 6.73 -11.09 7.90
CA ILE A 6 6.03 -11.06 9.19
C ILE A 6 6.16 -9.66 9.79
N ARG A 7 5.03 -9.08 10.20
CA ARG A 7 4.91 -7.76 10.81
C ARG A 7 4.33 -7.86 12.22
N GLY A 8 4.49 -6.78 13.00
CA GLY A 8 3.92 -6.66 14.33
C GLY A 8 4.80 -7.18 15.46
N GLN A 9 4.17 -7.62 16.56
CA GLN A 9 4.86 -7.95 17.82
C GLN A 9 5.49 -9.36 17.88
N LEU A 10 5.46 -10.13 16.80
CA LEU A 10 6.08 -11.45 16.76
C LEU A 10 7.61 -11.33 16.81
N GLU A 11 8.26 -12.23 17.55
CA GLU A 11 9.71 -12.22 17.78
C GLU A 11 10.55 -12.10 16.49
N ASN A 12 10.14 -12.80 15.44
CA ASN A 12 10.80 -12.77 14.13
C ASN A 12 10.26 -11.71 13.17
N SER A 13 9.47 -10.75 13.65
CA SER A 13 8.95 -9.69 12.80
C SER A 13 10.06 -8.72 12.38
N ILE A 14 9.90 -8.11 11.20
CA ILE A 14 10.82 -7.07 10.75
C ILE A 14 10.80 -5.86 11.69
N ASP A 15 9.66 -5.60 12.32
CA ASP A 15 9.49 -4.49 13.26
C ASP A 15 10.36 -4.68 14.50
N ASN A 16 10.39 -5.89 15.09
CA ASN A 16 11.26 -6.20 16.22
C ASN A 16 12.74 -6.21 15.82
N GLN A 17 13.09 -6.81 14.69
CA GLN A 17 14.48 -6.80 14.20
C GLN A 17 15.01 -5.38 14.01
N ILE A 18 14.17 -4.45 13.48
CA ILE A 18 14.54 -3.04 13.36
C ILE A 18 14.69 -2.41 14.75
N SER A 19 13.73 -2.62 15.65
CA SER A 19 13.77 -2.08 17.01
C SER A 19 15.05 -2.50 17.75
N ASP A 20 15.41 -3.77 17.68
CA ASP A 20 16.61 -4.32 18.32
C ASP A 20 17.92 -3.74 17.76
N SER A 21 17.88 -3.28 16.51
CA SER A 21 19.03 -2.65 15.86
C SER A 21 19.27 -1.20 16.29
N LEU A 22 18.28 -0.54 16.90
CA LEU A 22 18.30 0.88 17.26
C LEU A 22 19.01 1.13 18.61
N LYS A 23 20.33 0.94 18.67
CA LYS A 23 21.11 1.02 19.91
C LYS A 23 21.21 2.44 20.51
N ASN A 24 21.16 3.48 19.69
CA ASN A 24 21.35 4.88 20.08
C ASN A 24 20.08 5.72 19.93
N THR A 25 18.92 5.08 19.92
CA THR A 25 17.63 5.74 19.70
C THR A 25 16.78 5.61 20.96
N HIS A 26 16.23 6.71 21.42
CA HIS A 26 15.25 6.70 22.50
C HIS A 26 13.86 6.46 21.93
N ILE A 27 13.27 5.29 22.22
CA ILE A 27 11.94 4.90 21.76
C ILE A 27 10.95 5.14 22.91
N LEU A 28 9.88 5.88 22.64
CA LEU A 28 8.77 6.08 23.55
C LEU A 28 7.54 5.37 23.00
N PHE A 29 7.11 4.31 23.69
CA PHE A 29 5.87 3.59 23.36
C PHE A 29 4.66 4.27 23.99
N ASP A 30 3.46 4.01 23.46
CA ASP A 30 2.18 4.54 23.94
C ASP A 30 2.16 6.07 24.12
N HIS A 31 2.90 6.76 23.24
CA HIS A 31 3.08 8.19 23.29
C HIS A 31 2.58 8.85 22.00
N ALA A 32 1.62 9.76 22.12
CA ALA A 32 1.10 10.60 21.03
C ALA A 32 1.60 12.04 21.19
N PRO A 33 2.77 12.39 20.66
CA PRO A 33 3.36 13.70 20.87
C PRO A 33 2.61 14.79 20.09
N ASP A 34 2.58 16.00 20.66
CA ASP A 34 2.18 17.21 19.98
C ASP A 34 3.28 17.62 19.00
N TRP A 35 3.08 17.33 17.73
CA TRP A 35 4.07 17.61 16.68
C TRP A 35 4.41 19.10 16.57
N GLN A 36 3.48 20.01 16.90
CA GLN A 36 3.71 21.47 16.87
C GLN A 36 4.70 21.89 17.96
N LYS A 37 4.69 21.21 19.11
CA LYS A 37 5.70 21.43 20.15
C LYS A 37 7.04 20.83 19.75
N LEU A 38 7.04 19.65 19.13
CA LEU A 38 8.28 19.02 18.67
C LEU A 38 9.04 19.90 17.67
N THR A 39 8.36 20.56 16.74
CA THR A 39 9.00 21.45 15.76
C THR A 39 9.66 22.69 16.38
N LYS A 40 9.34 23.03 17.63
CA LYS A 40 9.97 24.13 18.37
C LYS A 40 11.19 23.71 19.18
N VAL A 41 11.30 22.41 19.46
CA VAL A 41 12.32 21.85 20.37
C VAL A 41 13.43 21.13 19.60
N TYR A 42 13.07 20.48 18.47
CA TYR A 42 13.99 19.68 17.69
C TYR A 42 14.39 20.38 16.39
N ASP A 43 15.63 20.23 15.97
CA ASP A 43 16.12 20.75 14.69
C ASP A 43 15.37 20.16 13.49
N TYR A 44 14.96 18.90 13.58
CA TYR A 44 14.22 18.18 12.54
C TYR A 44 13.15 17.28 13.16
N VAL A 45 11.98 17.24 12.53
CA VAL A 45 10.87 16.37 12.90
C VAL A 45 10.44 15.60 11.66
N VAL A 46 10.45 14.27 11.72
CA VAL A 46 9.96 13.40 10.64
C VAL A 46 8.64 12.76 11.07
N VAL A 47 7.59 13.04 10.32
CA VAL A 47 6.27 12.43 10.48
C VAL A 47 6.21 11.20 9.59
N ALA A 48 6.17 10.01 10.20
CA ALA A 48 6.10 8.71 9.52
C ALA A 48 4.92 7.87 10.02
N THR A 49 3.81 8.53 10.36
CA THR A 49 2.58 7.88 10.81
C THR A 49 1.85 7.20 9.64
N ALA A 50 1.06 6.17 9.92
CA ALA A 50 0.19 5.55 8.91
C ALA A 50 -1.10 6.36 8.66
N ARG A 51 -1.11 7.66 8.95
CA ARG A 51 -2.30 8.54 8.97
C ARG A 51 -2.03 9.83 8.23
N LYS A 52 -3.10 10.40 7.66
CA LYS A 52 -3.09 11.67 6.92
C LYS A 52 -3.32 12.91 7.78
N ASP A 53 -3.64 12.75 9.07
CA ASP A 53 -4.18 13.83 9.92
C ASP A 53 -3.26 15.06 9.95
N ILE A 54 -1.96 14.87 10.11
CA ILE A 54 -1.01 15.99 10.20
C ILE A 54 -0.87 16.70 8.85
N PRO A 55 -0.52 16.04 7.73
CA PRO A 55 -0.43 16.74 6.46
C PRO A 55 -1.78 17.31 6.00
N ALA A 56 -2.92 16.68 6.32
CA ALA A 56 -4.25 17.20 6.02
C ALA A 56 -4.56 18.48 6.81
N SER A 57 -4.20 18.53 8.11
CA SER A 57 -4.38 19.73 8.94
C SER A 57 -3.59 20.94 8.46
N LEU A 58 -2.53 20.70 7.70
CA LEU A 58 -1.70 21.73 7.07
C LEU A 58 -2.14 22.06 5.62
N GLY A 59 -3.21 21.43 5.12
CA GLY A 59 -3.67 21.63 3.76
C GLY A 59 -2.76 21.03 2.68
N LEU A 60 -1.89 20.09 3.05
CA LEU A 60 -0.88 19.50 2.15
C LEU A 60 -1.34 18.17 1.52
N TRP A 61 -2.45 17.60 1.99
CA TRP A 61 -2.93 16.28 1.60
C TRP A 61 -4.09 16.37 0.62
N GLN A 62 -4.04 15.58 -0.44
CA GLN A 62 -5.13 15.35 -1.39
C GLN A 62 -5.45 13.86 -1.44
N ASP A 63 -6.67 13.48 -1.06
CA ASP A 63 -7.15 12.09 -1.16
C ASP A 63 -7.16 11.61 -2.61
N THR A 64 -6.68 10.39 -2.85
CA THR A 64 -6.80 9.69 -4.15
C THR A 64 -7.76 8.52 -4.07
N VAL A 65 -7.69 7.71 -3.02
CA VAL A 65 -8.61 6.60 -2.77
C VAL A 65 -8.71 6.31 -1.28
N SER A 66 -9.93 6.05 -0.82
CA SER A 66 -10.20 5.40 0.45
C SER A 66 -10.55 3.93 0.19
N THR A 67 -9.97 3.02 0.95
CA THR A 67 -10.18 1.58 0.82
C THR A 67 -10.60 1.02 2.17
N SER A 68 -11.78 0.44 2.23
CA SER A 68 -12.24 -0.36 3.36
C SER A 68 -11.76 -1.79 3.19
N ILE A 69 -11.11 -2.34 4.19
CA ILE A 69 -10.43 -3.62 4.14
C ILE A 69 -11.03 -4.57 5.17
N MET A 70 -11.41 -5.74 4.73
CA MET A 70 -11.76 -6.87 5.59
C MET A 70 -10.82 -8.04 5.27
N GLY A 71 -10.23 -8.59 6.30
CA GLY A 71 -9.32 -9.72 6.16
C GLY A 71 -9.63 -10.81 7.16
N ALA A 72 -9.24 -12.02 6.80
CA ALA A 72 -9.36 -13.19 7.67
C ALA A 72 -8.13 -14.08 7.58
N ILE A 73 -7.81 -14.73 8.68
CA ILE A 73 -6.94 -15.90 8.67
C ILE A 73 -7.84 -17.11 8.40
N VAL A 74 -7.51 -17.83 7.35
CA VAL A 74 -8.29 -18.98 6.89
C VAL A 74 -7.44 -20.26 6.92
N LEU A 75 -8.12 -21.39 7.22
CA LEU A 75 -7.53 -22.72 7.14
C LEU A 75 -8.06 -23.44 5.90
N GLY A 76 -7.17 -24.16 5.24
CA GLY A 76 -7.47 -24.88 4.00
C GLY A 76 -6.27 -25.66 3.49
N SER A 77 -6.25 -25.90 2.19
CA SER A 77 -5.10 -26.46 1.48
C SER A 77 -4.61 -25.43 0.47
N PHE A 78 -3.39 -24.95 0.63
CA PHE A 78 -2.83 -23.85 -0.15
C PHE A 78 -1.50 -24.24 -0.78
N ASP A 79 -1.23 -23.72 -1.97
CA ASP A 79 0.11 -23.70 -2.54
C ASP A 79 0.89 -22.50 -1.98
N GLU A 80 1.92 -22.78 -1.19
CA GLU A 80 2.72 -21.77 -0.49
C GLU A 80 3.43 -20.79 -1.42
N ASN A 81 3.59 -21.15 -2.69
CA ASN A 81 4.28 -20.33 -3.69
C ASN A 81 3.32 -19.50 -4.55
N THR A 82 2.02 -19.60 -4.30
CA THR A 82 0.99 -18.96 -5.12
C THR A 82 0.24 -17.88 -4.33
N LEU A 83 0.36 -16.63 -4.78
CA LEU A 83 -0.50 -15.52 -4.39
C LEU A 83 -1.67 -15.44 -5.39
N SER A 84 -2.90 -15.59 -4.89
CA SER A 84 -4.10 -15.42 -5.71
C SER A 84 -4.65 -13.99 -5.56
N ILE A 85 -5.04 -13.38 -6.68
CA ILE A 85 -5.64 -12.04 -6.71
C ILE A 85 -6.95 -12.10 -7.51
N TRP A 86 -7.99 -11.47 -6.99
CA TRP A 86 -9.29 -11.32 -7.65
C TRP A 86 -9.57 -9.86 -7.94
N LEU A 87 -9.95 -9.59 -9.18
CA LEU A 87 -10.29 -8.26 -9.70
C LEU A 87 -11.74 -8.29 -10.21
N ASN A 88 -12.70 -8.37 -9.31
CA ASN A 88 -14.13 -8.45 -9.65
C ASN A 88 -14.90 -7.33 -8.96
N ASN A 89 -15.44 -6.41 -9.77
CA ASN A 89 -16.14 -5.21 -9.29
C ASN A 89 -17.40 -5.51 -8.48
N ASP A 90 -17.97 -6.72 -8.60
CA ASP A 90 -19.22 -7.08 -7.90
C ASP A 90 -19.02 -7.11 -6.38
N TYR A 91 -17.80 -7.40 -5.91
CA TYR A 91 -17.46 -7.42 -4.49
C TYR A 91 -16.24 -6.55 -4.11
N THR A 92 -15.50 -5.99 -5.09
CA THR A 92 -14.35 -5.12 -4.79
C THR A 92 -14.63 -3.63 -4.99
N ASN A 93 -15.69 -3.28 -5.72
CA ASN A 93 -16.02 -1.90 -6.10
C ASN A 93 -14.79 -1.11 -6.60
N LYS A 94 -14.10 -1.64 -7.62
CA LYS A 94 -12.85 -1.08 -8.17
C LYS A 94 -11.60 -1.22 -7.27
N GLY A 95 -11.70 -2.05 -6.26
CA GLY A 95 -10.57 -2.53 -5.48
C GLY A 95 -10.11 -3.91 -5.96
N TYR A 96 -9.68 -4.74 -5.03
CA TYR A 96 -9.20 -6.10 -5.30
C TYR A 96 -9.35 -6.99 -4.06
N ALA A 97 -9.21 -8.30 -4.25
CA ALA A 97 -9.05 -9.23 -3.14
C ALA A 97 -7.82 -10.11 -3.38
N TYR A 98 -7.25 -10.65 -2.32
CA TYR A 98 -6.11 -11.57 -2.43
C TYR A 98 -6.11 -12.64 -1.35
N LEU A 99 -5.45 -13.76 -1.67
CA LEU A 99 -5.12 -14.82 -0.73
C LEU A 99 -3.60 -15.01 -0.75
N ALA A 100 -2.98 -14.85 0.43
CA ALA A 100 -1.55 -15.02 0.65
C ALA A 100 -1.30 -16.16 1.64
N PRO A 101 -0.78 -17.32 1.21
CA PRO A 101 -0.47 -18.42 2.09
C PRO A 101 0.68 -18.08 3.05
N TYR A 102 0.53 -18.44 4.33
CA TYR A 102 1.63 -18.51 5.30
C TYR A 102 2.34 -19.86 5.22
N ASN A 103 1.57 -20.89 4.92
CA ASN A 103 2.02 -22.27 4.71
C ASN A 103 0.90 -23.06 4.00
N SER A 104 1.11 -24.35 3.77
CA SER A 104 0.15 -25.22 3.06
C SER A 104 -1.23 -25.39 3.74
N LYS A 105 -1.38 -24.93 5.00
CA LYS A 105 -2.63 -25.09 5.79
C LYS A 105 -3.27 -23.77 6.20
N ARG A 106 -2.54 -22.66 6.17
CA ARG A 106 -2.97 -21.36 6.69
C ARG A 106 -2.65 -20.25 5.70
N ALA A 107 -3.64 -19.37 5.45
CA ALA A 107 -3.48 -18.23 4.57
C ALA A 107 -4.17 -16.98 5.14
N SER A 108 -3.73 -15.82 4.67
CA SER A 108 -4.48 -14.57 4.81
C SER A 108 -5.36 -14.37 3.59
N LEU A 109 -6.67 -14.21 3.79
CA LEU A 109 -7.64 -13.83 2.78
C LEU A 109 -8.08 -12.40 3.05
N VAL A 110 -7.93 -11.52 2.07
CA VAL A 110 -8.19 -10.09 2.25
C VAL A 110 -9.04 -9.56 1.11
N LEU A 111 -10.05 -8.76 1.45
CA LEU A 111 -10.90 -8.02 0.55
C LEU A 111 -10.69 -6.52 0.75
N CYS A 112 -10.30 -5.83 -0.31
CA CYS A 112 -10.10 -4.39 -0.38
C CYS A 112 -11.20 -3.78 -1.24
N VAL A 113 -12.11 -3.02 -0.65
CA VAL A 113 -13.25 -2.40 -1.33
C VAL A 113 -13.03 -0.89 -1.39
N ALA A 114 -13.00 -0.34 -2.61
CA ALA A 114 -12.68 1.08 -2.78
C ALA A 114 -13.92 1.97 -2.60
N ASN A 115 -13.72 3.11 -1.92
CA ASN A 115 -14.67 4.22 -1.82
C ASN A 115 -16.09 3.80 -1.38
N ILE A 116 -16.18 3.01 -0.32
CA ILE A 116 -17.43 2.64 0.35
C ILE A 116 -17.39 3.09 1.82
N ASP A 117 -18.56 3.21 2.41
CA ASP A 117 -18.67 3.35 3.87
C ASP A 117 -18.33 2.02 4.55
N THR A 118 -17.62 2.08 5.67
CA THR A 118 -17.14 0.88 6.37
C THR A 118 -18.29 -0.05 6.80
N GLU A 119 -19.47 0.49 7.07
CA GLU A 119 -20.69 -0.26 7.43
C GLU A 119 -21.17 -1.17 6.27
N GLN A 120 -20.84 -0.86 5.03
CA GLN A 120 -21.19 -1.68 3.86
C GLN A 120 -20.26 -2.89 3.68
N LEU A 121 -19.09 -2.88 4.29
CA LEU A 121 -18.03 -3.86 4.08
C LEU A 121 -18.47 -5.32 4.35
N PRO A 122 -19.26 -5.64 5.40
CA PRO A 122 -19.75 -7.01 5.61
C PRO A 122 -20.60 -7.56 4.46
N ALA A 123 -21.36 -6.71 3.76
CA ALA A 123 -22.15 -7.14 2.60
C ALA A 123 -21.25 -7.50 1.41
N TYR A 124 -20.18 -6.74 1.18
CA TYR A 124 -19.17 -7.06 0.16
C TYR A 124 -18.39 -8.34 0.51
N TRP A 125 -18.06 -8.54 1.78
CA TRP A 125 -17.41 -9.77 2.25
C TRP A 125 -18.27 -11.01 2.01
N LYS A 126 -19.56 -10.96 2.36
CA LYS A 126 -20.50 -12.04 2.08
C LYS A 126 -20.61 -12.34 0.59
N LYS A 127 -20.69 -11.29 -0.26
CA LYS A 127 -20.68 -11.44 -1.73
C LYS A 127 -19.41 -12.16 -2.22
N PHE A 128 -18.25 -11.77 -1.72
CA PHE A 128 -16.96 -12.36 -2.07
C PHE A 128 -16.97 -13.87 -1.80
N PHE A 129 -17.35 -14.29 -0.59
CA PHE A 129 -17.45 -15.71 -0.25
C PHE A 129 -18.46 -16.47 -1.12
N THR A 130 -19.61 -15.85 -1.40
CA THR A 130 -20.68 -16.49 -2.18
C THR A 130 -20.29 -16.67 -3.66
N ILE A 131 -19.72 -15.64 -4.28
CA ILE A 131 -19.37 -15.65 -5.71
C ILE A 131 -18.20 -16.59 -5.96
N GLU A 132 -17.15 -16.52 -5.13
CA GLU A 132 -15.96 -17.39 -5.26
C GLU A 132 -16.18 -18.79 -4.67
N LYS A 133 -17.33 -19.04 -4.02
CA LYS A 133 -17.71 -20.34 -3.43
C LYS A 133 -16.67 -20.87 -2.44
N PHE A 134 -16.09 -19.98 -1.64
CA PHE A 134 -15.11 -20.38 -0.65
C PHE A 134 -15.72 -21.25 0.44
N ASN A 135 -14.96 -22.30 0.79
CA ASN A 135 -15.29 -23.22 1.88
C ASN A 135 -14.11 -23.30 2.87
N PHE A 136 -13.58 -22.15 3.24
CA PHE A 136 -12.50 -22.04 4.23
C PHE A 136 -13.05 -21.97 5.63
N THR A 137 -12.31 -22.55 6.59
CA THR A 137 -12.56 -22.28 8.01
C THR A 137 -11.92 -20.97 8.38
N VAL A 138 -12.71 -19.98 8.76
CA VAL A 138 -12.25 -18.69 9.26
C VAL A 138 -11.85 -18.82 10.72
N VAL A 139 -10.64 -18.40 11.08
CA VAL A 139 -10.09 -18.47 12.45
C VAL A 139 -10.12 -17.12 13.12
N GLU A 140 -9.79 -16.06 12.37
CA GLU A 140 -9.67 -14.70 12.87
C GLU A 140 -10.08 -13.72 11.76
N GLU A 141 -10.80 -12.67 12.11
CA GLU A 141 -11.18 -11.60 11.18
C GLU A 141 -10.69 -10.26 11.70
N PHE A 142 -10.37 -9.37 10.77
CA PHE A 142 -10.03 -7.98 11.08
C PHE A 142 -10.62 -7.03 10.06
N GLN A 143 -10.86 -5.79 10.48
CA GLN A 143 -11.26 -4.70 9.62
C GLN A 143 -10.33 -3.51 9.81
N THR A 144 -10.04 -2.81 8.73
CA THR A 144 -9.28 -1.56 8.76
C THR A 144 -9.63 -0.69 7.57
N THR A 145 -9.17 0.54 7.58
CA THR A 145 -9.27 1.46 6.44
C THR A 145 -7.89 1.97 6.07
N LEU A 146 -7.69 2.18 4.78
CA LEU A 146 -6.48 2.76 4.23
C LEU A 146 -6.87 3.90 3.30
N THR A 147 -6.25 5.07 3.49
CA THR A 147 -6.40 6.19 2.55
C THR A 147 -5.06 6.45 1.89
N ALA A 148 -5.01 6.31 0.57
CA ALA A 148 -3.90 6.80 -0.22
C ALA A 148 -4.18 8.25 -0.64
N GLY A 149 -3.13 9.05 -0.73
CA GLY A 149 -3.22 10.44 -1.11
C GLY A 149 -1.91 10.97 -1.67
N LEU A 150 -1.97 12.18 -2.20
CA LEU A 150 -0.80 12.92 -2.64
C LEU A 150 -0.50 14.01 -1.61
N VAL A 151 0.77 14.21 -1.33
CA VAL A 151 1.26 15.27 -0.43
C VAL A 151 2.13 16.23 -1.21
N TYR A 152 1.97 17.52 -0.94
CA TYR A 152 2.87 18.55 -1.46
C TYR A 152 2.72 19.85 -0.68
N PRO A 153 3.84 20.48 -0.27
CA PRO A 153 5.20 19.94 -0.24
C PRO A 153 5.38 18.86 0.84
N HIS A 154 6.40 18.00 0.70
CA HIS A 154 6.74 16.98 1.69
C HIS A 154 7.61 17.50 2.83
N LYS A 155 8.07 18.75 2.73
CA LYS A 155 8.84 19.45 3.75
C LYS A 155 8.27 20.83 4.00
N VAL A 156 7.99 21.14 5.27
CA VAL A 156 7.58 22.49 5.72
C VAL A 156 8.48 22.90 6.88
N LYS A 157 9.37 23.87 6.65
CA LYS A 157 10.42 24.29 7.62
C LYS A 157 11.27 23.07 8.02
N ASN A 158 11.23 22.69 9.31
CA ASN A 158 11.95 21.55 9.86
C ASN A 158 11.08 20.26 9.97
N LEU A 159 9.85 20.28 9.45
CA LEU A 159 8.92 19.16 9.44
C LEU A 159 8.99 18.42 8.10
N TYR A 160 9.23 17.12 8.12
CA TYR A 160 9.34 16.23 6.97
C TYR A 160 8.24 15.18 7.01
N PHE A 161 7.62 14.87 5.87
CA PHE A 161 6.61 13.82 5.74
C PHE A 161 7.18 12.62 5.00
N ALA A 162 7.19 11.46 5.66
CA ALA A 162 7.67 10.19 5.12
C ALA A 162 6.59 9.10 5.27
N GLY A 163 6.76 7.99 4.59
CA GLY A 163 5.80 6.88 4.64
C GLY A 163 4.40 7.27 4.17
N VAL A 164 3.38 6.67 4.75
CA VAL A 164 1.99 6.92 4.37
C VAL A 164 1.59 8.38 4.59
N SER A 165 2.04 9.01 5.68
CA SER A 165 1.80 10.43 5.93
C SER A 165 2.46 11.36 4.91
N GLY A 166 3.47 10.89 4.18
CA GLY A 166 4.06 11.56 3.02
C GLY A 166 3.40 11.19 1.69
N GLY A 167 2.30 10.43 1.69
CA GLY A 167 1.66 9.96 0.46
C GLY A 167 2.41 8.83 -0.24
N PHE A 168 3.39 8.20 0.43
CA PHE A 168 4.21 7.14 -0.14
C PHE A 168 3.55 5.77 0.00
N ILE A 169 2.38 5.64 -0.58
CA ILE A 169 1.64 4.39 -0.72
C ILE A 169 1.04 4.30 -2.13
N ASP A 170 1.14 3.12 -2.73
CA ASP A 170 0.57 2.84 -4.04
C ASP A 170 -0.97 2.94 -3.98
N PRO A 171 -1.60 3.82 -4.76
CA PRO A 171 -3.06 3.99 -4.75
C PRO A 171 -3.81 2.87 -5.49
N LEU A 172 -3.14 1.96 -6.21
CA LEU A 172 -3.76 0.85 -6.94
C LEU A 172 -3.90 -0.40 -6.07
N LEU A 173 -2.80 -0.85 -5.46
CA LEU A 173 -2.74 -2.08 -4.67
C LEU A 173 -2.41 -1.83 -3.18
N GLY A 174 -2.30 -0.59 -2.74
CA GLY A 174 -1.99 -0.26 -1.34
C GLY A 174 -0.58 -0.66 -0.89
N MET A 175 0.33 -0.93 -1.83
CA MET A 175 1.70 -1.33 -1.50
C MET A 175 2.51 -0.12 -1.04
N GLY A 176 2.82 -0.07 0.26
CA GLY A 176 3.52 1.06 0.88
C GLY A 176 4.88 0.72 1.47
N ALA A 177 5.26 -0.55 1.62
CA ALA A 177 6.45 -0.94 2.37
C ALA A 177 7.75 -0.33 1.79
N PHE A 178 8.02 -0.56 0.51
CA PHE A 178 9.22 -0.01 -0.15
C PHE A 178 9.24 1.52 -0.16
N PRO A 179 8.21 2.23 -0.67
CA PRO A 179 8.26 3.69 -0.71
C PRO A 179 8.27 4.33 0.68
N SER A 180 7.67 3.70 1.68
CA SER A 180 7.72 4.20 3.06
C SER A 180 9.12 4.09 3.67
N ILE A 181 9.79 2.94 3.51
CA ILE A 181 11.18 2.76 3.98
C ILE A 181 12.11 3.71 3.23
N ALA A 182 12.00 3.76 1.91
CA ALA A 182 12.84 4.62 1.08
C ALA A 182 12.70 6.10 1.45
N SER A 183 11.47 6.60 1.60
CA SER A 183 11.23 8.00 1.99
C SER A 183 11.77 8.31 3.39
N GLY A 184 11.67 7.38 4.34
CA GLY A 184 12.24 7.53 5.68
C GLY A 184 13.77 7.63 5.64
N VAL A 185 14.43 6.73 4.90
CA VAL A 185 15.89 6.77 4.69
C VAL A 185 16.33 8.09 4.02
N ILE A 186 15.59 8.53 3.01
CA ILE A 186 15.90 9.79 2.31
C ILE A 186 15.69 10.98 3.25
N ALA A 187 14.63 10.98 4.08
CA ALA A 187 14.41 12.04 5.07
C ALA A 187 15.61 12.14 6.02
N ALA A 188 16.05 11.02 6.60
CA ALA A 188 17.23 10.98 7.48
C ALA A 188 18.49 11.47 6.77
N ARG A 189 18.77 11.04 5.55
CA ARG A 189 19.91 11.52 4.77
C ARG A 189 19.83 13.01 4.46
N SER A 190 18.64 13.51 4.12
CA SER A 190 18.43 14.92 3.83
C SER A 190 18.68 15.80 5.04
N THR A 191 18.37 15.34 6.25
CA THR A 191 18.67 16.06 7.48
C THR A 191 20.16 16.05 7.81
N ILE A 192 20.85 14.90 7.65
CA ILE A 192 22.27 14.74 7.98
C ILE A 192 23.18 15.49 7.00
N TYR A 193 22.87 15.41 5.71
CA TYR A 193 23.71 15.96 4.64
C TYR A 193 23.18 17.28 4.06
N HIS A 194 22.14 17.86 4.67
CA HIS A 194 21.49 19.11 4.22
C HIS A 194 21.07 19.08 2.75
N LEU A 195 20.51 17.93 2.30
CA LEU A 195 20.06 17.74 0.93
C LEU A 195 18.65 18.33 0.73
N ASP A 196 18.31 18.64 -0.50
CA ASP A 196 16.94 19.01 -0.88
C ASP A 196 16.03 17.77 -0.88
N TYR A 197 15.19 17.66 0.15
CA TYR A 197 14.30 16.52 0.33
C TYR A 197 13.35 16.30 -0.84
N GLU A 198 12.73 17.36 -1.37
CA GLU A 198 11.81 17.27 -2.52
C GLU A 198 12.50 16.70 -3.77
N LYS A 199 13.74 17.11 -4.00
CA LYS A 199 14.56 16.61 -5.11
C LYS A 199 14.90 15.14 -4.92
N GLU A 200 15.34 14.76 -3.72
CA GLU A 200 15.77 13.38 -3.41
C GLU A 200 14.62 12.36 -3.48
N ILE A 201 13.39 12.76 -3.09
CA ILE A 201 12.21 11.89 -3.15
C ILE A 201 11.47 11.95 -4.50
N SER A 202 11.92 12.78 -5.44
CA SER A 202 11.20 13.03 -6.70
C SER A 202 10.87 11.77 -7.50
N PHE A 203 11.76 10.76 -7.48
CA PHE A 203 11.51 9.49 -8.17
C PHE A 203 10.36 8.69 -7.54
N LEU A 204 10.20 8.72 -6.20
CA LEU A 204 9.07 8.11 -5.50
C LEU A 204 7.76 8.83 -5.83
N ILE A 205 7.78 10.15 -5.82
CA ILE A 205 6.63 11.00 -6.19
C ILE A 205 6.17 10.66 -7.62
N ASN A 206 7.13 10.59 -8.56
CA ASN A 206 6.83 10.27 -9.95
C ASN A 206 6.26 8.85 -10.09
N LEU A 207 6.78 7.87 -9.34
CA LEU A 207 6.26 6.51 -9.32
C LEU A 207 4.80 6.50 -8.84
N ILE A 208 4.49 7.13 -7.71
CA ILE A 208 3.14 7.19 -7.14
C ILE A 208 2.17 7.89 -8.12
N LYS A 209 2.58 8.99 -8.76
CA LYS A 209 1.76 9.67 -9.77
C LYS A 209 1.45 8.78 -10.97
N LYS A 210 2.44 8.04 -11.49
CA LYS A 210 2.25 7.09 -12.60
C LYS A 210 1.26 5.99 -12.21
N VAL A 211 1.41 5.39 -11.04
CA VAL A 211 0.50 4.36 -10.55
C VAL A 211 -0.91 4.92 -10.33
N ASN A 212 -1.04 6.16 -9.85
CA ASN A 212 -2.34 6.82 -9.73
C ASN A 212 -3.04 7.02 -11.09
N ASN A 213 -2.29 7.38 -12.14
CA ASN A 213 -2.84 7.46 -13.49
C ASN A 213 -3.30 6.09 -14.01
N ILE A 214 -2.52 5.03 -13.76
CA ILE A 214 -2.91 3.65 -14.08
C ILE A 214 -4.20 3.28 -13.35
N ARG A 215 -4.31 3.60 -12.06
CA ARG A 215 -5.52 3.40 -11.28
C ARG A 215 -6.73 4.14 -11.88
N ASN A 216 -6.55 5.41 -12.26
CA ASN A 216 -7.62 6.21 -12.85
C ASN A 216 -8.14 5.64 -14.18
N ALA A 217 -7.29 4.96 -14.95
CA ALA A 217 -7.72 4.20 -16.12
C ALA A 217 -8.41 2.89 -15.71
N PHE A 218 -7.84 2.15 -14.75
CA PHE A 218 -8.35 0.86 -14.30
C PHE A 218 -9.77 0.95 -13.71
N ILE A 219 -10.09 1.98 -12.93
CA ILE A 219 -11.43 2.15 -12.34
C ILE A 219 -12.55 2.38 -13.37
N LYS A 220 -12.21 2.72 -14.61
CA LYS A 220 -13.20 2.84 -15.71
C LYS A 220 -13.58 1.48 -16.29
N LEU A 221 -12.80 0.45 -16.09
CA LEU A 221 -13.01 -0.88 -16.64
C LEU A 221 -14.18 -1.60 -15.94
N ASN A 222 -15.02 -2.31 -16.69
CA ASN A 222 -15.98 -3.25 -16.16
C ASN A 222 -15.34 -4.67 -16.02
N ASN A 223 -16.08 -5.64 -15.46
CA ASN A 223 -15.58 -7.00 -15.26
C ASN A 223 -15.17 -7.68 -16.59
N THR A 224 -15.89 -7.41 -17.68
CA THR A 224 -15.56 -7.97 -19.00
C THR A 224 -14.22 -7.43 -19.51
N ASP A 225 -13.99 -6.13 -19.34
CA ASP A 225 -12.73 -5.49 -19.75
C ASP A 225 -11.56 -5.99 -18.91
N ILE A 226 -11.76 -6.13 -17.58
CA ILE A 226 -10.77 -6.69 -16.66
C ILE A 226 -10.41 -8.12 -17.08
N ASN A 227 -11.42 -8.97 -17.37
CA ASN A 227 -11.18 -10.34 -17.81
C ASN A 227 -10.41 -10.41 -19.14
N ARG A 228 -10.71 -9.53 -20.09
CA ARG A 228 -9.94 -9.42 -21.34
C ARG A 228 -8.49 -9.01 -21.08
N LEU A 229 -8.29 -8.02 -20.21
CA LEU A 229 -6.94 -7.58 -19.84
C LEU A 229 -6.14 -8.72 -19.20
N ILE A 230 -6.72 -9.45 -18.26
CA ILE A 230 -6.07 -10.60 -17.61
C ILE A 230 -5.74 -11.68 -18.64
N ALA A 231 -6.67 -11.99 -19.58
CA ALA A 231 -6.44 -12.96 -20.63
C ALA A 231 -5.25 -12.56 -21.53
N ILE A 232 -5.14 -11.29 -21.91
CA ILE A 232 -4.01 -10.77 -22.69
C ILE A 232 -2.69 -10.88 -21.91
N LEU A 233 -2.70 -10.48 -20.62
CA LEU A 233 -1.52 -10.60 -19.75
C LEU A 233 -1.10 -12.06 -19.52
N GLY A 234 -2.04 -13.00 -19.61
CA GLY A 234 -1.82 -14.44 -19.52
C GLY A 234 -1.19 -15.09 -20.77
N LEU A 235 -1.13 -14.39 -21.91
CA LEU A 235 -0.53 -14.95 -23.12
C LEU A 235 0.99 -15.20 -22.94
N PRO A 236 1.48 -16.38 -23.37
CA PRO A 236 2.89 -16.76 -23.14
C PRO A 236 3.90 -15.73 -23.66
N GLY A 237 3.65 -15.11 -24.82
CA GLY A 237 4.52 -14.06 -25.38
C GLY A 237 4.53 -12.78 -24.54
N VAL A 238 3.37 -12.38 -24.01
CA VAL A 238 3.23 -11.21 -23.13
C VAL A 238 3.89 -11.47 -21.78
N GLN A 239 3.70 -12.66 -21.20
CA GLN A 239 4.38 -13.06 -19.97
C GLN A 239 5.91 -13.06 -20.13
N GLN A 240 6.42 -13.60 -21.25
CA GLN A 240 7.86 -13.57 -21.53
C GLN A 240 8.39 -12.13 -21.64
N LEU A 241 7.64 -11.25 -22.31
CA LEU A 241 8.00 -9.84 -22.42
C LEU A 241 8.06 -9.16 -21.05
N ILE A 242 7.05 -9.37 -20.20
CA ILE A 242 6.94 -8.76 -18.87
C ILE A 242 8.00 -9.30 -17.90
N TYR A 243 8.21 -10.62 -17.85
CA TYR A 243 9.02 -11.26 -16.81
C TYR A 243 10.48 -11.52 -17.22
N ARG A 244 10.77 -11.57 -18.51
CA ARG A 244 12.13 -11.89 -19.02
C ARG A 244 12.88 -10.70 -19.63
N THR A 245 12.23 -9.55 -19.72
CA THR A 245 12.88 -8.33 -20.20
C THR A 245 13.03 -7.32 -19.07
N LYS A 246 13.89 -6.33 -19.25
CA LYS A 246 14.05 -5.19 -18.33
C LYS A 246 13.02 -4.07 -18.60
N ILE A 247 11.90 -4.40 -19.26
CA ILE A 247 10.85 -3.43 -19.57
C ILE A 247 10.20 -3.00 -18.26
N ASN A 248 10.18 -1.71 -18.01
CA ASN A 248 9.42 -1.15 -16.91
C ASN A 248 7.94 -1.09 -17.32
N VAL A 249 7.17 -2.08 -16.85
CA VAL A 249 5.75 -2.25 -17.19
C VAL A 249 4.93 -1.01 -16.81
N ILE A 250 5.24 -0.37 -15.67
CA ILE A 250 4.54 0.83 -15.19
C ILE A 250 4.71 1.97 -16.19
N ASP A 251 5.94 2.21 -16.69
CA ASP A 251 6.22 3.27 -17.65
C ASP A 251 5.51 3.05 -18.98
N HIS A 252 5.46 1.80 -19.46
CA HIS A 252 4.80 1.47 -20.72
C HIS A 252 3.28 1.56 -20.62
N ILE A 253 2.66 1.05 -19.55
CA ILE A 253 1.21 1.17 -19.32
C ILE A 253 0.84 2.65 -19.18
N HIS A 254 1.60 3.42 -18.40
CA HIS A 254 1.38 4.85 -18.25
C HIS A 254 1.46 5.59 -19.59
N SER A 255 2.45 5.27 -20.43
CA SER A 255 2.58 5.89 -21.76
C SER A 255 1.40 5.54 -22.67
N LEU A 256 0.93 4.29 -22.65
CA LEU A 256 -0.24 3.87 -23.43
C LEU A 256 -1.52 4.58 -22.98
N ILE A 257 -1.72 4.74 -21.67
CA ILE A 257 -2.91 5.45 -21.12
C ILE A 257 -2.94 6.92 -21.55
N ASN A 258 -1.77 7.58 -21.63
CA ASN A 258 -1.68 8.98 -22.05
C ASN A 258 -1.90 9.21 -23.55
N LEU A 259 -1.98 8.13 -24.34
CA LEU A 259 -2.30 8.19 -25.77
C LEU A 259 -3.81 8.08 -26.05
N TRP A 260 -4.61 7.79 -25.04
CA TRP A 260 -6.09 7.68 -25.07
C TRP A 260 -6.75 8.77 -24.22
#